data_4e3895aa52e3de2c517737c2b33c03a1
#
_entry.id   4e3895aa52e3de2c517737c2b33c03a1
#
_cell.length_a   1.000
_cell.length_b   1.000
_cell.length_c   1.000
_cell.angle_alpha   90.00
_cell.angle_beta   90.00
_cell.angle_gamma   90.00
#
_symmetry.space_group_name_H-M   'P 1'
#
loop_
_entity.id
_entity.type
_entity.pdbx_description
1 polymer ?
#
loop_
_entity_poly.entity_id
_entity_poly.type
_entity_poly.pdbx_seq_one_letter_code
_entity_poly.pdbx_strand_id
1 'polypeptide(L)'
;MKKIVLLMAAAVCLFSCGKKEAQVVQETERVEVVSTMTLQEQEIARVITISTNLQGYLTQNVAPSLTGKIEHIYVEVGDRVKEGDMLVRMDQNQDLSSKIQLANLEVEMGRLEALLETGSVSQQTYDQTKVSYDQLKQNLSFLETNTYVKAPFNGVVSAKTYEDGELYSGQPIVVLSQVNKLKALIAIPEKYYPLVKKGMKLSVKSEIYPDETFPATIEVVYPTIDATSHTFQCKVVIPNGSEKLRPGMYVTTTLGLGKENTIVVPYQSVEKLIGSNERFVFINDNGYAKRVSVKLGQRFDENVEIIAPEIQEGVEYIYLGQSKLVDGVKIEVK
;
A
#
# COMPACT_ATOMS: atom_id res chain seq x y z
N MET A 1 -10.40 88.74 19.18
CA MET A 1 -10.68 90.00 19.91
C MET A 1 -11.57 89.69 21.10
N LYS A 2 -11.11 90.16 22.21
CA LYS A 2 -11.88 90.51 23.45
C LYS A 2 -12.41 89.27 24.20
N LYS A 3 -11.77 88.97 25.31
CA LYS A 3 -11.78 89.60 26.62
C LYS A 3 -12.87 88.98 27.50
N ILE A 4 -12.40 88.22 28.54
CA ILE A 4 -12.27 88.71 29.93
C ILE A 4 -13.60 88.67 30.68
N VAL A 5 -13.61 88.01 31.77
CA VAL A 5 -13.77 88.41 33.16
C VAL A 5 -14.67 87.39 33.87
N LEU A 6 -14.22 86.69 34.79
CA LEU A 6 -13.94 86.91 36.26
C LEU A 6 -15.18 86.70 37.13
N LEU A 7 -15.00 85.93 38.10
CA LEU A 7 -15.20 86.02 39.54
C LEU A 7 -15.93 84.81 40.15
N MET A 8 -15.22 84.06 40.90
CA MET A 8 -15.30 84.00 42.35
C MET A 8 -16.68 83.85 42.99
N ALA A 9 -16.90 82.64 43.53
CA ALA A 9 -17.56 82.54 44.83
C ALA A 9 -17.26 81.20 45.47
N ALA A 10 -16.63 81.33 46.60
CA ALA A 10 -16.29 80.21 47.55
C ALA A 10 -17.60 79.83 48.28
N ALA A 11 -17.60 78.60 48.73
CA ALA A 11 -17.98 78.16 50.08
C ALA A 11 -18.23 76.65 50.07
N VAL A 12 -17.35 75.92 50.73
CA VAL A 12 -17.53 75.24 52.02
C VAL A 12 -18.76 74.32 52.11
N CYS A 13 -18.48 73.04 52.25
CA CYS A 13 -18.96 72.18 53.31
C CYS A 13 -19.00 70.72 52.74
N LEU A 14 -18.44 69.89 53.31
CA LEU A 14 -18.48 69.06 54.48
C LEU A 14 -18.13 67.61 54.10
N PHE A 15 -17.22 67.11 54.75
CA PHE A 15 -16.93 65.70 54.93
C PHE A 15 -18.18 64.84 55.05
N SER A 16 -18.35 63.90 54.14
CA SER A 16 -19.07 62.62 54.42
C SER A 16 -18.17 61.48 54.06
N CYS A 17 -17.47 61.01 55.07
CA CYS A 17 -16.71 59.74 55.03
C CYS A 17 -17.76 58.61 55.08
N GLY A 18 -18.24 58.21 53.93
CA GLY A 18 -19.00 56.95 53.78
C GLY A 18 -18.01 55.82 53.58
N LYS A 19 -17.77 55.05 54.63
CA LYS A 19 -17.19 53.69 54.50
C LYS A 19 -18.04 52.94 53.49
N LYS A 20 -17.54 52.77 52.25
CA LYS A 20 -17.96 51.68 51.40
C LYS A 20 -17.49 50.39 52.08
N GLU A 21 -18.38 49.70 52.76
CA GLU A 21 -18.23 48.27 52.98
C GLU A 21 -17.96 47.61 51.65
N ALA A 22 -16.76 47.07 51.49
CA ALA A 22 -16.49 46.16 50.41
C ALA A 22 -17.49 44.98 50.59
N GLN A 23 -18.51 44.95 49.80
CA GLN A 23 -19.26 43.70 49.60
C GLN A 23 -18.25 42.70 49.14
N VAL A 24 -17.89 41.78 50.02
CA VAL A 24 -17.25 40.49 49.69
C VAL A 24 -18.29 39.80 48.85
N VAL A 25 -18.14 39.91 47.52
CA VAL A 25 -18.83 39.02 46.61
C VAL A 25 -18.35 37.63 47.02
N GLN A 26 -19.18 36.94 47.78
CA GLN A 26 -19.01 35.48 47.93
C GLN A 26 -19.06 34.93 46.52
N GLU A 27 -17.90 34.63 45.99
CA GLU A 27 -17.78 33.85 44.79
C GLU A 27 -18.41 32.48 45.13
N THR A 28 -19.69 32.33 44.79
CA THR A 28 -20.38 31.04 44.92
C THR A 28 -19.55 30.04 44.11
N GLU A 29 -18.89 29.16 44.82
CA GLU A 29 -18.06 28.13 44.24
C GLU A 29 -18.92 27.40 43.19
N ARG A 30 -18.58 27.61 41.92
CA ARG A 30 -19.33 27.04 40.81
C ARG A 30 -19.12 25.55 40.82
N VAL A 31 -20.17 24.77 41.12
CA VAL A 31 -20.16 23.32 41.09
C VAL A 31 -20.85 22.86 39.83
N GLU A 32 -20.14 22.12 39.01
CA GLU A 32 -20.67 21.55 37.75
C GLU A 32 -21.03 20.07 37.96
N VAL A 33 -22.22 19.71 37.46
CA VAL A 33 -22.69 18.31 37.56
C VAL A 33 -22.16 17.53 36.35
N VAL A 34 -21.50 16.41 36.61
CA VAL A 34 -20.85 15.57 35.62
C VAL A 34 -21.20 14.09 35.83
N SER A 35 -21.02 13.28 34.80
CA SER A 35 -21.03 11.83 34.93
C SER A 35 -19.62 11.29 34.67
N THR A 36 -19.19 10.38 35.54
CA THR A 36 -17.88 9.77 35.47
C THR A 36 -17.99 8.27 35.14
N MET A 37 -16.90 7.72 34.61
CA MET A 37 -16.69 6.28 34.47
C MET A 37 -15.26 5.95 34.91
N THR A 38 -15.07 4.80 35.52
CA THR A 38 -13.74 4.29 35.83
C THR A 38 -13.11 3.74 34.56
N LEU A 39 -11.94 4.24 34.21
CA LEU A 39 -11.19 3.75 33.04
C LEU A 39 -10.74 2.30 33.27
N GLN A 40 -10.87 1.50 32.24
CA GLN A 40 -10.38 0.13 32.20
C GLN A 40 -9.59 -0.09 30.90
N GLU A 41 -8.50 -0.83 31.02
CA GLU A 41 -7.80 -1.30 29.82
C GLU A 41 -8.64 -2.30 29.05
N GLN A 42 -8.71 -2.13 27.75
CA GLN A 42 -9.42 -3.04 26.86
C GLN A 42 -8.43 -3.58 25.81
N GLU A 43 -8.51 -4.88 25.57
CA GLU A 43 -7.73 -5.51 24.51
C GLU A 43 -8.33 -5.14 23.14
N ILE A 44 -7.63 -4.33 22.37
CA ILE A 44 -8.05 -3.93 21.03
C ILE A 44 -7.15 -4.55 19.96
N ALA A 45 -7.77 -4.94 18.85
CA ALA A 45 -7.03 -5.39 17.68
C ALA A 45 -6.43 -4.19 16.95
N ARG A 46 -5.11 -4.15 16.82
CA ARG A 46 -4.43 -3.21 15.95
C ARG A 46 -4.57 -3.64 14.51
N VAL A 47 -5.21 -2.83 13.69
CA VAL A 47 -5.36 -3.09 12.27
C VAL A 47 -4.89 -1.88 11.45
N ILE A 48 -4.33 -2.17 10.30
CA ILE A 48 -4.08 -1.15 9.29
C ILE A 48 -4.84 -1.50 8.01
N THR A 49 -5.42 -0.49 7.42
CA THR A 49 -6.19 -0.61 6.18
C THR A 49 -5.48 0.18 5.09
N ILE A 50 -5.16 -0.48 3.99
CA ILE A 50 -4.42 0.09 2.87
C ILE A 50 -5.12 -0.28 1.58
N SER A 51 -5.35 0.70 0.73
CA SER A 51 -5.92 0.48 -0.60
C SER A 51 -4.84 0.42 -1.67
N THR A 52 -5.03 -0.46 -2.64
CA THR A 52 -4.07 -0.70 -3.73
C THR A 52 -4.75 -1.32 -4.94
N ASN A 53 -4.03 -1.39 -6.06
CA ASN A 53 -4.50 -2.09 -7.25
C ASN A 53 -3.94 -3.51 -7.32
N LEU A 54 -4.78 -4.45 -7.74
CA LEU A 54 -4.39 -5.81 -8.02
C LEU A 54 -3.57 -5.89 -9.31
N GLN A 55 -2.61 -6.79 -9.32
CA GLN A 55 -1.78 -7.12 -10.48
C GLN A 55 -1.78 -8.62 -10.72
N GLY A 56 -1.60 -9.04 -11.98
CA GLY A 56 -1.30 -10.44 -12.26
C GLY A 56 -0.07 -10.87 -11.46
N TYR A 57 -0.08 -12.08 -10.93
CA TYR A 57 1.08 -12.56 -10.15
C TYR A 57 2.35 -12.57 -11.01
N LEU A 58 2.24 -13.09 -12.22
CA LEU A 58 3.19 -12.90 -13.30
C LEU A 58 2.51 -12.05 -14.37
N THR A 59 3.21 -11.07 -14.90
CA THR A 59 2.79 -10.31 -16.07
C THR A 59 4.03 -10.14 -16.91
N GLN A 60 3.96 -10.57 -18.16
CA GLN A 60 5.09 -10.52 -19.09
C GLN A 60 4.66 -9.94 -20.43
N ASN A 61 5.45 -9.01 -20.89
CA ASN A 61 5.41 -8.47 -22.23
C ASN A 61 6.11 -9.47 -23.16
N VAL A 62 5.38 -10.09 -24.02
CA VAL A 62 5.90 -11.10 -24.95
C VAL A 62 6.27 -10.41 -26.26
N ALA A 63 7.54 -10.51 -26.59
CA ALA A 63 8.14 -9.87 -27.75
C ALA A 63 9.35 -10.69 -28.23
N PRO A 64 9.58 -10.84 -29.53
CA PRO A 64 10.81 -11.39 -30.05
C PRO A 64 11.97 -10.38 -29.85
N SER A 65 13.19 -10.88 -29.83
CA SER A 65 14.40 -10.01 -29.78
C SER A 65 14.85 -9.52 -31.15
N LEU A 66 14.22 -10.00 -32.21
CA LEU A 66 14.50 -9.63 -33.59
C LEU A 66 13.33 -8.85 -34.18
N THR A 67 13.64 -7.82 -34.94
CA THR A 67 12.68 -7.10 -35.77
C THR A 67 12.36 -7.92 -37.03
N GLY A 68 11.13 -7.80 -37.52
CA GLY A 68 10.71 -8.54 -38.70
C GLY A 68 9.21 -8.42 -38.93
N LYS A 69 8.72 -9.01 -39.99
CA LYS A 69 7.28 -9.06 -40.27
C LYS A 69 6.63 -10.12 -39.39
N ILE A 70 5.49 -9.78 -38.78
CA ILE A 70 4.63 -10.72 -38.08
C ILE A 70 3.87 -11.53 -39.15
N GLU A 71 4.08 -12.83 -39.16
CA GLU A 71 3.39 -13.68 -40.09
C GLU A 71 1.99 -14.03 -39.60
N HIS A 72 1.88 -14.44 -38.32
CA HIS A 72 0.60 -14.79 -37.72
C HIS A 72 0.63 -14.69 -36.19
N ILE A 73 -0.45 -14.17 -35.62
CA ILE A 73 -0.72 -14.13 -34.17
C ILE A 73 -1.85 -15.14 -33.89
N TYR A 74 -1.53 -16.15 -33.09
CA TYR A 74 -2.44 -17.29 -32.83
C TYR A 74 -3.46 -17.04 -31.73
N VAL A 75 -3.41 -15.89 -31.07
CA VAL A 75 -4.19 -15.59 -29.87
C VAL A 75 -4.86 -14.22 -29.95
N GLU A 76 -6.00 -14.12 -29.28
CA GLU A 76 -6.74 -12.87 -29.11
C GLU A 76 -6.80 -12.45 -27.63
N VAL A 77 -7.16 -11.19 -27.39
CA VAL A 77 -7.34 -10.66 -26.02
C VAL A 77 -8.45 -11.44 -25.32
N GLY A 78 -8.14 -11.99 -24.15
CA GLY A 78 -9.03 -12.82 -23.35
C GLY A 78 -8.75 -14.32 -23.47
N ASP A 79 -7.96 -14.76 -24.46
CA ASP A 79 -7.62 -16.16 -24.64
C ASP A 79 -6.78 -16.71 -23.48
N ARG A 80 -7.02 -17.97 -23.14
CA ARG A 80 -6.22 -18.73 -22.17
C ARG A 80 -5.18 -19.54 -22.88
N VAL A 81 -3.96 -19.41 -22.42
CA VAL A 81 -2.81 -20.13 -22.97
C VAL A 81 -2.09 -20.93 -21.89
N LYS A 82 -1.49 -22.02 -22.30
CA LYS A 82 -0.59 -22.83 -21.47
C LYS A 82 0.85 -22.51 -21.81
N GLU A 83 1.73 -22.76 -20.86
CA GLU A 83 3.16 -22.69 -21.11
C GLU A 83 3.55 -23.54 -22.34
N GLY A 84 4.30 -22.93 -23.26
CA GLY A 84 4.72 -23.56 -24.53
C GLY A 84 3.75 -23.38 -25.69
N ASP A 85 2.50 -22.90 -25.48
CA ASP A 85 1.59 -22.62 -26.57
C ASP A 85 2.16 -21.55 -27.50
N MET A 86 1.93 -21.72 -28.82
CA MET A 86 2.36 -20.76 -29.82
C MET A 86 1.52 -19.48 -29.73
N LEU A 87 2.20 -18.36 -29.54
CA LEU A 87 1.55 -17.04 -29.49
C LEU A 87 1.71 -16.28 -30.81
N VAL A 88 2.94 -16.23 -31.33
CA VAL A 88 3.27 -15.45 -32.51
C VAL A 88 4.24 -16.21 -33.39
N ARG A 89 4.04 -16.14 -34.70
CA ARG A 89 4.99 -16.58 -35.70
C ARG A 89 5.48 -15.37 -36.50
N MET A 90 6.80 -15.17 -36.46
CA MET A 90 7.48 -14.18 -37.26
C MET A 90 7.84 -14.75 -38.65
N ASP A 91 8.27 -13.89 -39.56
CA ASP A 91 8.78 -14.30 -40.89
C ASP A 91 9.87 -15.35 -40.76
N GLN A 92 9.77 -16.43 -41.53
CA GLN A 92 10.58 -17.64 -41.42
C GLN A 92 11.77 -17.68 -42.38
N ASN A 93 11.96 -16.64 -43.23
CA ASN A 93 12.96 -16.70 -44.29
C ASN A 93 14.40 -16.91 -43.75
N GLN A 94 14.75 -16.22 -42.64
CA GLN A 94 16.07 -16.37 -42.03
C GLN A 94 16.24 -17.74 -41.36
N ASP A 95 15.22 -18.21 -40.67
CA ASP A 95 15.18 -19.52 -40.00
C ASP A 95 15.35 -20.65 -41.04
N LEU A 96 14.55 -20.64 -42.12
CA LEU A 96 14.63 -21.64 -43.19
C LEU A 96 15.98 -21.63 -43.88
N SER A 97 16.54 -20.45 -44.19
CA SER A 97 17.87 -20.33 -44.79
C SER A 97 18.95 -20.95 -43.91
N SER A 98 18.90 -20.64 -42.62
CA SER A 98 19.87 -21.18 -41.62
C SER A 98 19.72 -22.70 -41.47
N LYS A 99 18.49 -23.25 -41.53
CA LYS A 99 18.26 -24.69 -41.48
C LYS A 99 18.90 -25.42 -42.68
N ILE A 100 18.73 -24.85 -43.89
CA ILE A 100 19.37 -25.41 -45.09
C ILE A 100 20.91 -25.37 -44.98
N GLN A 101 21.46 -24.28 -44.49
CA GLN A 101 22.93 -24.15 -44.26
C GLN A 101 23.41 -25.15 -43.23
N LEU A 102 22.69 -25.35 -42.13
CA LEU A 102 23.05 -26.31 -41.09
C LEU A 102 23.00 -27.74 -41.63
N ALA A 103 21.97 -28.09 -42.37
CA ALA A 103 21.87 -29.44 -42.98
C ALA A 103 23.03 -29.74 -43.95
N ASN A 104 23.43 -28.75 -44.75
CA ASN A 104 24.64 -28.91 -45.61
C ASN A 104 25.90 -29.10 -44.80
N LEU A 105 26.07 -28.34 -43.72
CA LEU A 105 27.26 -28.43 -42.86
C LEU A 105 27.28 -29.72 -42.04
N GLU A 106 26.10 -30.25 -41.67
CA GLU A 106 25.96 -31.55 -41.01
C GLU A 106 26.43 -32.69 -41.91
N VAL A 107 26.06 -32.69 -43.17
CA VAL A 107 26.57 -33.66 -44.18
C VAL A 107 28.07 -33.52 -44.34
N GLU A 108 28.63 -32.34 -44.40
CA GLU A 108 30.09 -32.13 -44.50
C GLU A 108 30.81 -32.59 -43.25
N MET A 109 30.27 -32.37 -42.07
CA MET A 109 30.83 -32.89 -40.82
C MET A 109 30.90 -34.44 -40.82
N GLY A 110 29.82 -35.11 -41.25
CA GLY A 110 29.82 -36.58 -41.35
C GLY A 110 30.86 -37.13 -42.36
N ARG A 111 31.12 -36.40 -43.47
CA ARG A 111 32.19 -36.75 -44.42
C ARG A 111 33.58 -36.59 -43.78
N LEU A 112 33.81 -35.46 -43.13
CA LEU A 112 35.09 -35.17 -42.49
C LEU A 112 35.39 -36.12 -41.34
N GLU A 113 34.40 -36.55 -40.59
CA GLU A 113 34.52 -37.53 -39.52
C GLU A 113 35.03 -38.89 -40.08
N ALA A 114 34.40 -39.38 -41.15
CA ALA A 114 34.83 -40.60 -41.85
C ALA A 114 36.24 -40.48 -42.46
N LEU A 115 36.60 -39.33 -43.00
CA LEU A 115 37.93 -39.08 -43.56
C LEU A 115 39.01 -38.91 -42.49
N LEU A 116 38.65 -38.41 -41.32
CA LEU A 116 39.55 -38.26 -40.18
C LEU A 116 39.90 -39.65 -39.59
N GLU A 117 38.96 -40.58 -39.51
CA GLU A 117 39.21 -41.95 -39.08
C GLU A 117 40.22 -42.67 -39.98
N THR A 118 40.23 -42.36 -41.28
CA THR A 118 41.14 -42.90 -42.23
C THR A 118 42.49 -42.14 -42.35
N GLY A 119 42.62 -41.04 -41.61
CA GLY A 119 43.80 -40.15 -41.68
C GLY A 119 43.89 -39.33 -42.97
N SER A 120 42.78 -39.23 -43.74
CA SER A 120 42.74 -38.55 -45.05
C SER A 120 42.52 -37.07 -44.95
N VAL A 121 42.17 -36.56 -43.76
CA VAL A 121 41.98 -35.13 -43.46
C VAL A 121 42.71 -34.73 -42.16
N SER A 122 43.12 -33.50 -42.02
CA SER A 122 43.79 -33.02 -40.80
C SER A 122 42.74 -32.76 -39.68
N GLN A 123 43.16 -33.00 -38.44
CA GLN A 123 42.36 -32.64 -37.25
C GLN A 123 41.95 -31.18 -37.28
N GLN A 124 42.83 -30.29 -37.70
CA GLN A 124 42.58 -28.88 -37.81
C GLN A 124 41.38 -28.55 -38.71
N THR A 125 41.27 -29.25 -39.86
CA THR A 125 40.15 -29.04 -40.80
C THR A 125 38.84 -29.47 -40.20
N TYR A 126 38.83 -30.63 -39.52
CA TYR A 126 37.67 -31.11 -38.82
C TYR A 126 37.24 -30.12 -37.72
N ASP A 127 38.17 -29.67 -36.87
CA ASP A 127 37.88 -28.76 -35.76
C ASP A 127 37.35 -27.41 -36.25
N GLN A 128 37.87 -26.85 -37.35
CA GLN A 128 37.36 -25.63 -37.96
C GLN A 128 35.91 -25.76 -38.45
N THR A 129 35.58 -26.88 -39.11
CA THR A 129 34.24 -27.13 -39.59
C THR A 129 33.28 -27.36 -38.45
N LYS A 130 33.74 -28.08 -37.41
CA LYS A 130 32.96 -28.28 -36.17
C LYS A 130 32.63 -26.97 -35.46
N VAL A 131 33.56 -26.04 -35.32
CA VAL A 131 33.31 -24.72 -34.76
C VAL A 131 32.25 -23.99 -35.58
N SER A 132 32.33 -24.03 -36.91
CA SER A 132 31.33 -23.41 -37.81
C SER A 132 29.95 -24.04 -37.67
N TYR A 133 29.89 -25.38 -37.54
CA TYR A 133 28.65 -26.11 -37.28
C TYR A 133 28.02 -25.73 -35.95
N ASP A 134 28.82 -25.72 -34.88
CA ASP A 134 28.35 -25.36 -33.53
C ASP A 134 27.84 -23.89 -33.47
N GLN A 135 28.56 -22.97 -34.15
CA GLN A 135 28.13 -21.55 -34.25
C GLN A 135 26.81 -21.42 -35.00
N LEU A 136 26.65 -22.09 -36.15
CA LEU A 136 25.43 -22.06 -36.94
C LEU A 136 24.26 -22.67 -36.18
N LYS A 137 24.51 -23.78 -35.45
CA LYS A 137 23.51 -24.42 -34.61
C LYS A 137 23.01 -23.50 -33.49
N GLN A 138 23.92 -22.75 -32.82
CA GLN A 138 23.54 -21.76 -31.82
C GLN A 138 22.74 -20.61 -32.44
N ASN A 139 23.16 -20.10 -33.60
CA ASN A 139 22.44 -19.05 -34.31
C ASN A 139 21.04 -19.52 -34.70
N LEU A 140 20.88 -20.76 -35.21
CA LEU A 140 19.57 -21.32 -35.55
C LEU A 140 18.67 -21.40 -34.32
N SER A 141 19.16 -21.88 -33.18
CA SER A 141 18.39 -21.93 -31.93
C SER A 141 17.88 -20.56 -31.51
N PHE A 142 18.72 -19.51 -31.66
CA PHE A 142 18.32 -18.13 -31.40
C PHE A 142 17.24 -17.65 -32.39
N LEU A 143 17.39 -17.94 -33.66
CA LEU A 143 16.39 -17.61 -34.70
C LEU A 143 15.07 -18.31 -34.44
N GLU A 144 15.07 -19.60 -34.15
CA GLU A 144 13.86 -20.38 -33.87
C GLU A 144 13.09 -19.82 -32.66
N THR A 145 13.80 -19.47 -31.57
CA THR A 145 13.16 -18.89 -30.37
C THR A 145 12.48 -17.57 -30.68
N ASN A 146 13.04 -16.78 -31.62
CA ASN A 146 12.51 -15.48 -31.99
C ASN A 146 11.49 -15.54 -33.15
N THR A 147 11.53 -16.60 -33.96
CA THR A 147 10.57 -16.84 -35.04
C THR A 147 9.28 -17.46 -34.50
N TYR A 148 9.38 -18.36 -33.52
CA TYR A 148 8.27 -19.09 -32.91
C TYR A 148 8.12 -18.66 -31.46
N VAL A 149 7.44 -17.54 -31.21
CA VAL A 149 7.28 -16.97 -29.88
C VAL A 149 6.19 -17.73 -29.12
N LYS A 150 6.58 -18.34 -28.00
CA LYS A 150 5.72 -19.19 -27.17
C LYS A 150 5.37 -18.56 -25.83
N ALA A 151 4.28 -19.02 -25.23
CA ALA A 151 3.87 -18.62 -23.89
C ALA A 151 4.88 -19.08 -22.83
N PRO A 152 5.43 -18.19 -22.02
CA PRO A 152 6.41 -18.52 -20.99
C PRO A 152 5.79 -19.12 -19.73
N PHE A 153 4.49 -19.01 -19.55
CA PHE A 153 3.71 -19.57 -18.42
C PHE A 153 2.22 -19.64 -18.77
N ASN A 154 1.46 -20.37 -17.95
CA ASN A 154 0.00 -20.45 -18.08
C ASN A 154 -0.65 -19.13 -17.70
N GLY A 155 -1.43 -18.51 -18.58
CA GLY A 155 -2.02 -17.21 -18.33
C GLY A 155 -3.16 -16.87 -19.27
N VAL A 156 -3.56 -15.61 -19.23
CA VAL A 156 -4.56 -15.01 -20.11
C VAL A 156 -3.93 -13.85 -20.86
N VAL A 157 -4.23 -13.75 -22.13
CA VAL A 157 -3.82 -12.63 -22.99
C VAL A 157 -4.55 -11.37 -22.52
N SER A 158 -3.82 -10.41 -21.97
CA SER A 158 -4.38 -9.17 -21.43
C SER A 158 -4.34 -8.00 -22.42
N ALA A 159 -3.44 -8.05 -23.41
CA ALA A 159 -3.35 -7.08 -24.48
C ALA A 159 -2.71 -7.69 -25.72
N LYS A 160 -3.10 -7.19 -26.90
CA LYS A 160 -2.49 -7.46 -28.20
C LYS A 160 -2.27 -6.09 -28.87
N THR A 161 -1.08 -5.84 -29.39
CA THR A 161 -0.69 -4.53 -29.92
C THR A 161 -0.54 -4.50 -31.43
N TYR A 162 -0.33 -5.66 -32.05
CA TYR A 162 -0.10 -5.82 -33.47
C TYR A 162 -1.11 -6.75 -34.11
N GLU A 163 -1.21 -6.62 -35.44
CA GLU A 163 -2.00 -7.52 -36.29
C GLU A 163 -1.11 -8.32 -37.27
N ASP A 164 -1.69 -9.34 -37.87
CA ASP A 164 -1.02 -10.15 -38.91
C ASP A 164 -0.53 -9.27 -40.05
N GLY A 165 0.67 -9.50 -40.48
CA GLY A 165 1.28 -8.79 -41.61
C GLY A 165 2.00 -7.49 -41.23
N GLU A 166 1.86 -7.00 -40.02
CA GLU A 166 2.57 -5.78 -39.56
C GLU A 166 4.07 -6.02 -39.33
N LEU A 167 4.83 -4.92 -39.37
CA LEU A 167 6.24 -4.95 -39.09
C LEU A 167 6.46 -4.71 -37.57
N TYR A 168 7.03 -5.71 -36.90
CA TYR A 168 7.40 -5.59 -35.51
C TYR A 168 8.54 -4.60 -35.30
N SER A 169 8.35 -3.60 -34.42
CA SER A 169 9.27 -2.50 -34.18
C SER A 169 9.68 -2.31 -32.71
N GLY A 170 9.51 -3.36 -31.88
CA GLY A 170 10.03 -3.35 -30.49
C GLY A 170 8.98 -3.17 -29.39
N GLN A 171 7.71 -2.86 -29.73
CA GLN A 171 6.64 -2.87 -28.74
C GLN A 171 6.23 -4.32 -28.41
N PRO A 172 5.74 -4.64 -27.19
CA PRO A 172 5.23 -5.97 -26.90
C PRO A 172 4.11 -6.36 -27.86
N ILE A 173 4.19 -7.55 -28.47
CA ILE A 173 3.14 -8.04 -29.38
C ILE A 173 1.94 -8.49 -28.56
N VAL A 174 2.19 -9.24 -27.49
CA VAL A 174 1.17 -9.80 -26.60
C VAL A 174 1.60 -9.53 -25.15
N VAL A 175 0.65 -9.17 -24.30
CA VAL A 175 0.85 -9.13 -22.85
C VAL A 175 0.14 -10.31 -22.22
N LEU A 176 0.90 -11.17 -21.53
CA LEU A 176 0.37 -12.33 -20.85
C LEU A 176 0.33 -12.10 -19.33
N SER A 177 -0.82 -12.35 -18.72
CA SER A 177 -1.02 -12.18 -17.28
C SER A 177 -1.54 -13.46 -16.63
N GLN A 178 -0.96 -13.82 -15.49
CA GLN A 178 -1.49 -14.89 -14.66
C GLN A 178 -2.62 -14.34 -13.80
N VAL A 179 -3.83 -14.91 -13.93
CA VAL A 179 -5.05 -14.41 -13.29
C VAL A 179 -5.58 -15.31 -12.16
N ASN A 180 -5.20 -16.60 -12.14
CA ASN A 180 -5.61 -17.56 -11.11
C ASN A 180 -4.95 -17.30 -9.75
N LYS A 181 -3.92 -16.49 -9.74
CA LYS A 181 -3.19 -15.99 -8.58
C LYS A 181 -2.84 -14.52 -8.85
N LEU A 182 -3.12 -13.65 -7.91
CA LEU A 182 -2.87 -12.23 -8.04
C LEU A 182 -1.85 -11.76 -7.00
N LYS A 183 -1.25 -10.62 -7.24
CA LYS A 183 -0.42 -9.91 -6.26
C LYS A 183 -0.92 -8.49 -6.08
N ALA A 184 -0.61 -7.94 -4.91
CA ALA A 184 -0.75 -6.54 -4.60
C ALA A 184 0.53 -6.04 -3.93
N LEU A 185 0.92 -4.81 -4.23
CA LEU A 185 1.98 -4.11 -3.51
C LEU A 185 1.31 -3.12 -2.57
N ILE A 186 1.51 -3.30 -1.28
CA ILE A 186 0.98 -2.41 -0.25
C ILE A 186 2.13 -1.64 0.41
N ALA A 187 1.94 -0.34 0.57
CA ALA A 187 2.91 0.54 1.24
C ALA A 187 2.49 0.71 2.71
N ILE A 188 3.33 0.26 3.63
CA ILE A 188 3.07 0.26 5.06
C ILE A 188 3.99 1.29 5.74
N PRO A 189 3.48 2.16 6.63
CA PRO A 189 4.31 3.12 7.36
C PRO A 189 5.43 2.45 8.15
N GLU A 190 6.63 3.04 8.14
CA GLU A 190 7.87 2.48 8.72
C GLU A 190 7.74 2.11 10.20
N LYS A 191 6.94 2.83 10.97
CA LYS A 191 6.68 2.54 12.39
C LYS A 191 6.16 1.12 12.65
N TYR A 192 5.56 0.48 11.63
CA TYR A 192 5.04 -0.89 11.74
C TYR A 192 6.03 -1.95 11.25
N TYR A 193 7.23 -1.55 10.79
CA TYR A 193 8.23 -2.48 10.26
C TYR A 193 8.58 -3.62 11.21
N PRO A 194 8.76 -3.40 12.54
CA PRO A 194 9.09 -4.47 13.48
C PRO A 194 7.96 -5.50 13.65
N LEU A 195 6.71 -5.12 13.37
CA LEU A 195 5.52 -5.95 13.58
C LEU A 195 5.14 -6.76 12.35
N VAL A 196 5.49 -6.28 11.15
CA VAL A 196 5.08 -6.91 9.89
C VAL A 196 6.08 -8.00 9.49
N LYS A 197 5.58 -9.21 9.26
CA LYS A 197 6.41 -10.37 8.91
C LYS A 197 5.85 -11.12 7.71
N LYS A 198 6.75 -11.77 6.96
CA LYS A 198 6.37 -12.73 5.93
C LYS A 198 5.46 -13.82 6.51
N GLY A 199 4.43 -14.20 5.76
CA GLY A 199 3.46 -15.21 6.16
C GLY A 199 2.26 -14.67 6.92
N MET A 200 2.24 -13.40 7.31
CA MET A 200 1.06 -12.80 7.94
C MET A 200 -0.13 -12.82 6.98
N LYS A 201 -1.28 -13.19 7.52
CA LYS A 201 -2.55 -13.23 6.80
C LYS A 201 -3.22 -11.87 6.87
N LEU A 202 -3.88 -11.50 5.79
CA LEU A 202 -4.67 -10.29 5.68
C LEU A 202 -5.92 -10.58 4.87
N SER A 203 -6.90 -9.70 4.98
CA SER A 203 -8.13 -9.75 4.21
C SER A 203 -8.12 -8.69 3.12
N VAL A 204 -8.66 -9.05 1.97
CA VAL A 204 -8.83 -8.17 0.82
C VAL A 204 -10.32 -8.03 0.53
N LYS A 205 -10.79 -6.80 0.42
CA LYS A 205 -12.17 -6.46 0.04
C LYS A 205 -12.16 -5.66 -1.25
N SER A 206 -13.13 -5.95 -2.11
CA SER A 206 -13.38 -5.21 -3.34
C SER A 206 -14.74 -4.54 -3.27
N GLU A 207 -14.87 -3.32 -3.74
CA GLU A 207 -16.17 -2.64 -3.85
C GLU A 207 -17.12 -3.33 -4.83
N ILE A 208 -16.57 -4.09 -5.80
CA ILE A 208 -17.35 -4.86 -6.77
C ILE A 208 -18.02 -6.07 -6.12
N TYR A 209 -17.41 -6.61 -5.05
CA TYR A 209 -17.91 -7.75 -4.28
C TYR A 209 -17.97 -7.40 -2.80
N PRO A 210 -18.93 -6.53 -2.37
CA PRO A 210 -18.94 -5.95 -1.02
C PRO A 210 -19.13 -6.99 0.09
N ASP A 211 -19.86 -8.06 -0.21
CA ASP A 211 -20.16 -9.12 0.74
C ASP A 211 -19.08 -10.23 0.80
N GLU A 212 -18.07 -10.15 -0.06
CA GLU A 212 -17.02 -11.15 -0.12
C GLU A 212 -15.70 -10.61 0.43
N THR A 213 -15.01 -11.49 1.16
CA THR A 213 -13.66 -11.21 1.65
C THR A 213 -12.70 -12.25 1.09
N PHE A 214 -11.64 -11.81 0.46
CA PHE A 214 -10.64 -12.68 -0.15
C PHE A 214 -9.43 -12.80 0.78
N PRO A 215 -9.02 -14.03 1.13
CA PRO A 215 -7.84 -14.23 1.95
C PRO A 215 -6.58 -13.90 1.17
N ALA A 216 -5.62 -13.30 1.85
CA ALA A 216 -4.32 -12.97 1.28
C ALA A 216 -3.20 -13.19 2.29
N THR A 217 -1.97 -13.26 1.80
CA THR A 217 -0.79 -13.52 2.63
C THR A 217 0.38 -12.64 2.19
N ILE A 218 1.13 -12.11 3.14
CA ILE A 218 2.38 -11.40 2.85
C ILE A 218 3.44 -12.43 2.40
N GLU A 219 3.84 -12.33 1.14
CA GLU A 219 4.87 -13.20 0.56
C GLU A 219 6.28 -12.63 0.78
N VAL A 220 6.42 -11.30 0.64
CA VAL A 220 7.70 -10.60 0.80
C VAL A 220 7.48 -9.30 1.55
N VAL A 221 8.31 -9.03 2.55
CA VAL A 221 8.51 -7.71 3.15
C VAL A 221 9.78 -7.14 2.54
N TYR A 222 9.69 -5.99 1.87
CA TYR A 222 10.86 -5.37 1.26
C TYR A 222 11.76 -4.77 2.34
N PRO A 223 13.08 -4.92 2.23
CA PRO A 223 14.02 -4.46 3.26
C PRO A 223 14.30 -2.95 3.20
N THR A 224 13.78 -2.26 2.19
CA THR A 224 14.03 -0.84 1.95
C THR A 224 12.83 0.00 2.35
N ILE A 225 13.10 1.15 2.96
CA ILE A 225 12.12 2.19 3.28
C ILE A 225 12.27 3.31 2.26
N ASP A 226 11.17 3.73 1.68
CA ASP A 226 11.14 4.91 0.82
C ASP A 226 11.26 6.17 1.67
N ALA A 227 12.32 6.96 1.43
CA ALA A 227 12.65 8.13 2.24
C ALA A 227 11.65 9.29 2.08
N THR A 228 10.87 9.31 1.01
CA THR A 228 9.91 10.38 0.73
C THR A 228 8.57 10.12 1.41
N SER A 229 8.11 8.88 1.34
CA SER A 229 6.81 8.48 1.91
C SER A 229 6.91 7.89 3.31
N HIS A 230 8.12 7.61 3.81
CA HIS A 230 8.35 6.89 5.07
C HIS A 230 7.57 5.57 5.15
N THR A 231 7.55 4.82 4.04
CA THR A 231 6.87 3.53 3.95
C THR A 231 7.81 2.44 3.43
N PHE A 232 7.54 1.21 3.80
CA PHE A 232 8.11 0.03 3.17
C PHE A 232 7.04 -0.74 2.40
N GLN A 233 7.46 -1.41 1.34
CA GLN A 233 6.53 -2.20 0.54
C GLN A 233 6.41 -3.63 1.04
N CYS A 234 5.22 -4.19 0.91
CA CYS A 234 4.99 -5.62 1.07
C CYS A 234 4.30 -6.16 -0.19
N LYS A 235 4.83 -7.29 -0.69
CA LYS A 235 4.17 -8.07 -1.74
C LYS A 235 3.18 -9.02 -1.08
N VAL A 236 1.93 -8.82 -1.39
CA VAL A 236 0.82 -9.65 -0.93
C VAL A 236 0.36 -10.55 -2.06
N VAL A 237 0.08 -11.79 -1.73
CA VAL A 237 -0.44 -12.79 -2.67
C VAL A 237 -1.87 -13.11 -2.34
N ILE A 238 -2.71 -13.11 -3.37
CA ILE A 238 -4.13 -13.38 -3.30
C ILE A 238 -4.46 -14.59 -4.19
N PRO A 239 -4.81 -15.75 -3.62
CA PRO A 239 -5.36 -16.85 -4.38
C PRO A 239 -6.65 -16.43 -5.08
N ASN A 240 -6.77 -16.69 -6.38
CA ASN A 240 -7.91 -16.29 -7.19
C ASN A 240 -8.37 -17.43 -8.10
N GLY A 241 -8.53 -18.62 -7.52
CA GLY A 241 -8.95 -19.82 -8.27
C GLY A 241 -10.32 -19.70 -8.92
N SER A 242 -11.22 -18.90 -8.34
CA SER A 242 -12.53 -18.57 -8.94
C SER A 242 -12.45 -17.50 -10.02
N GLU A 243 -11.32 -16.84 -10.18
CA GLU A 243 -11.06 -15.74 -11.10
C GLU A 243 -12.07 -14.58 -11.05
N LYS A 244 -12.70 -14.38 -9.91
CA LYS A 244 -13.60 -13.24 -9.67
C LYS A 244 -12.83 -11.91 -9.70
N LEU A 245 -11.66 -11.90 -9.07
CA LEU A 245 -10.80 -10.72 -9.08
C LEU A 245 -10.04 -10.62 -10.40
N ARG A 246 -9.82 -9.41 -10.88
CA ARG A 246 -9.06 -9.13 -12.10
C ARG A 246 -7.88 -8.22 -11.83
N PRO A 247 -6.74 -8.38 -12.53
CA PRO A 247 -5.70 -7.37 -12.56
C PRO A 247 -6.26 -5.99 -12.87
N GLY A 248 -5.80 -4.96 -12.19
CA GLY A 248 -6.31 -3.59 -12.32
C GLY A 248 -7.43 -3.22 -11.35
N MET A 249 -8.12 -4.18 -10.73
CA MET A 249 -9.15 -3.88 -9.73
C MET A 249 -8.54 -3.19 -8.51
N TYR A 250 -9.25 -2.16 -8.02
CA TYR A 250 -8.94 -1.48 -6.77
C TYR A 250 -9.50 -2.27 -5.61
N VAL A 251 -8.68 -2.46 -4.60
CA VAL A 251 -9.04 -3.25 -3.40
C VAL A 251 -8.51 -2.60 -2.14
N THR A 252 -9.20 -2.90 -1.05
CA THR A 252 -8.79 -2.50 0.29
C THR A 252 -8.27 -3.73 1.04
N THR A 253 -7.07 -3.62 1.57
CA THR A 253 -6.42 -4.68 2.36
C THR A 253 -6.45 -4.31 3.83
N THR A 254 -6.81 -5.26 4.71
CA THR A 254 -6.79 -5.08 6.16
C THR A 254 -5.82 -6.08 6.77
N LEU A 255 -4.77 -5.56 7.39
CA LEU A 255 -3.73 -6.33 8.07
C LEU A 255 -3.85 -6.16 9.58
N GLY A 256 -4.02 -7.28 10.29
CA GLY A 256 -3.96 -7.31 11.76
C GLY A 256 -2.49 -7.29 12.24
N LEU A 257 -2.18 -6.37 13.14
CA LEU A 257 -0.83 -6.22 13.73
C LEU A 257 -0.71 -6.82 15.14
N GLY A 258 -1.75 -7.51 15.59
CA GLY A 258 -1.83 -8.06 16.95
C GLY A 258 -2.89 -7.34 17.78
N LYS A 259 -2.85 -7.62 19.06
CA LYS A 259 -3.72 -7.02 20.07
C LYS A 259 -2.88 -6.25 21.08
N GLU A 260 -3.41 -5.18 21.61
CA GLU A 260 -2.76 -4.34 22.60
C GLU A 260 -3.80 -3.86 23.61
N ASN A 261 -3.41 -3.85 24.89
CA ASN A 261 -4.25 -3.26 25.92
C ASN A 261 -4.11 -1.74 25.88
N THR A 262 -5.24 -1.05 25.83
CA THR A 262 -5.28 0.39 25.78
C THR A 262 -6.58 0.93 26.38
N ILE A 263 -6.62 2.21 26.68
CA ILE A 263 -7.80 2.89 27.22
C ILE A 263 -8.59 3.50 26.07
N VAL A 264 -9.86 3.15 26.03
CA VAL A 264 -10.81 3.59 25.01
C VAL A 264 -11.96 4.34 25.66
N VAL A 265 -12.28 5.51 25.14
CA VAL A 265 -13.35 6.40 25.67
C VAL A 265 -14.29 6.83 24.54
N PRO A 266 -15.52 7.27 24.84
CA PRO A 266 -16.41 7.84 23.84
C PRO A 266 -15.76 9.06 23.15
N TYR A 267 -15.75 9.08 21.82
CA TYR A 267 -15.13 10.16 21.04
C TYR A 267 -15.74 11.54 21.36
N GLN A 268 -17.03 11.57 21.69
CA GLN A 268 -17.77 12.79 22.03
C GLN A 268 -17.31 13.44 23.34
N SER A 269 -16.66 12.69 24.22
CA SER A 269 -16.13 13.19 25.50
C SER A 269 -14.73 13.81 25.38
N VAL A 270 -14.09 13.73 24.21
CA VAL A 270 -12.79 14.34 23.95
C VAL A 270 -12.98 15.74 23.35
N GLU A 271 -12.48 16.73 24.07
CA GLU A 271 -12.59 18.12 23.66
C GLU A 271 -11.38 18.54 22.78
N LYS A 272 -11.64 19.58 21.97
CA LYS A 272 -10.60 20.21 21.15
C LYS A 272 -10.33 21.61 21.64
N LEU A 273 -9.05 21.94 21.86
CA LEU A 273 -8.67 23.30 22.20
C LEU A 273 -8.92 24.23 21.00
N ILE A 274 -9.70 25.31 21.25
CA ILE A 274 -10.04 26.28 20.21
C ILE A 274 -8.75 26.93 19.69
N GLY A 275 -8.59 26.96 18.38
CA GLY A 275 -7.40 27.55 17.73
C GLY A 275 -6.18 26.64 17.65
N SER A 276 -6.24 25.40 18.14
CA SER A 276 -5.17 24.42 18.04
C SER A 276 -5.70 23.05 17.59
N ASN A 277 -4.77 22.09 17.32
CA ASN A 277 -5.11 20.71 17.09
C ASN A 277 -5.01 19.83 18.34
N GLU A 278 -4.74 20.46 19.48
CA GLU A 278 -4.61 19.75 20.74
C GLU A 278 -5.96 19.21 21.21
N ARG A 279 -5.90 18.01 21.75
CA ARG A 279 -7.03 17.31 22.34
C ARG A 279 -6.82 17.18 23.82
N PHE A 280 -7.89 17.30 24.57
CA PHE A 280 -7.85 17.12 26.01
C PHE A 280 -9.12 16.44 26.51
N VAL A 281 -9.01 15.91 27.69
CA VAL A 281 -10.11 15.27 28.43
C VAL A 281 -10.11 15.79 29.87
N PHE A 282 -11.18 15.51 30.59
CA PHE A 282 -11.27 15.80 32.01
C PHE A 282 -11.33 14.53 32.82
N ILE A 283 -10.61 14.51 33.92
CA ILE A 283 -10.65 13.47 34.94
C ILE A 283 -11.09 14.07 36.27
N ASN A 284 -11.69 13.26 37.14
CA ASN A 284 -12.01 13.65 38.49
C ASN A 284 -10.75 13.49 39.36
N ASP A 285 -10.25 14.60 39.84
CA ASP A 285 -9.16 14.63 40.84
C ASP A 285 -9.69 15.12 42.18
N ASN A 286 -10.14 14.19 43.02
CA ASN A 286 -10.64 14.49 44.38
C ASN A 286 -11.81 15.52 44.41
N GLY A 287 -12.75 15.42 43.47
CA GLY A 287 -13.89 16.33 43.39
C GLY A 287 -13.66 17.59 42.55
N TYR A 288 -12.55 17.68 41.86
CA TYR A 288 -12.20 18.76 40.96
C TYR A 288 -11.94 18.22 39.55
N ALA A 289 -12.39 18.95 38.53
CA ALA A 289 -12.11 18.62 37.14
C ALA A 289 -10.66 18.97 36.79
N LYS A 290 -9.86 17.98 36.48
CA LYS A 290 -8.47 18.16 36.01
C LYS A 290 -8.41 17.94 34.52
N ARG A 291 -7.90 18.92 33.77
CA ARG A 291 -7.72 18.83 32.32
C ARG A 291 -6.43 18.09 32.01
N VAL A 292 -6.50 17.05 31.19
CA VAL A 292 -5.37 16.24 30.73
C VAL A 292 -5.27 16.31 29.21
N SER A 293 -4.12 16.75 28.69
CA SER A 293 -3.83 16.71 27.25
C SER A 293 -3.60 15.28 26.80
N VAL A 294 -4.27 14.87 25.73
CA VAL A 294 -4.21 13.50 25.21
C VAL A 294 -3.85 13.46 23.74
N LYS A 295 -3.16 12.39 23.35
CA LYS A 295 -3.03 12.00 21.93
C LYS A 295 -4.12 11.00 21.60
N LEU A 296 -4.75 11.19 20.44
CA LEU A 296 -5.72 10.20 19.96
C LEU A 296 -4.97 9.08 19.24
N GLY A 297 -5.34 7.84 19.56
CA GLY A 297 -4.92 6.65 18.86
C GLY A 297 -5.95 6.19 17.82
N GLN A 298 -6.20 4.89 17.77
CA GLN A 298 -7.15 4.29 16.84
C GLN A 298 -8.59 4.63 17.24
N ARG A 299 -9.44 4.89 16.24
CA ARG A 299 -10.87 5.11 16.43
C ARG A 299 -11.64 3.83 16.14
N PHE A 300 -12.64 3.55 16.99
CA PHE A 300 -13.54 2.39 16.92
C PHE A 300 -14.98 2.89 16.97
N ASP A 301 -15.61 3.05 15.84
CA ASP A 301 -16.97 3.59 15.69
C ASP A 301 -17.18 4.88 16.51
N GLU A 302 -17.89 4.78 17.64
CA GLU A 302 -18.17 5.91 18.55
C GLU A 302 -17.07 6.14 19.59
N ASN A 303 -16.12 5.24 19.72
CA ASN A 303 -15.05 5.31 20.71
C ASN A 303 -13.71 5.64 20.08
N VAL A 304 -12.78 6.15 20.90
CA VAL A 304 -11.41 6.47 20.51
C VAL A 304 -10.42 6.11 21.61
N GLU A 305 -9.30 5.60 21.21
CA GLU A 305 -8.16 5.40 22.09
C GLU A 305 -7.56 6.75 22.50
N ILE A 306 -7.28 6.90 23.78
CA ILE A 306 -6.58 8.07 24.35
C ILE A 306 -5.27 7.64 24.99
N ILE A 307 -4.22 8.43 24.77
CA ILE A 307 -2.86 8.14 25.25
C ILE A 307 -2.33 9.38 25.96
N ALA A 308 -2.10 9.25 27.28
CA ALA A 308 -1.39 10.22 28.10
C ALA A 308 -0.85 9.53 29.35
N PRO A 309 0.23 10.04 29.99
CA PRO A 309 0.79 9.43 31.20
C PRO A 309 -0.18 9.41 32.39
N GLU A 310 -1.07 10.37 32.47
CA GLU A 310 -2.07 10.49 33.54
C GLU A 310 -3.31 9.63 33.32
N ILE A 311 -3.46 9.06 32.13
CA ILE A 311 -4.60 8.21 31.78
C ILE A 311 -4.18 6.76 31.99
N GLN A 312 -4.62 6.21 33.11
CA GLN A 312 -4.32 4.84 33.53
C GLN A 312 -5.60 4.12 33.97
N GLU A 313 -5.54 2.81 34.10
CA GLU A 313 -6.61 2.02 34.65
C GLU A 313 -6.97 2.49 36.07
N GLY A 314 -8.27 2.57 36.38
CA GLY A 314 -8.78 3.02 37.67
C GLY A 314 -9.01 4.53 37.80
N VAL A 315 -8.57 5.34 36.83
CA VAL A 315 -8.83 6.79 36.84
C VAL A 315 -10.31 7.07 36.61
N GLU A 316 -10.90 7.96 37.38
CA GLU A 316 -12.26 8.45 37.15
C GLU A 316 -12.30 9.48 36.02
N TYR A 317 -12.81 9.06 34.89
CA TYR A 317 -12.92 9.82 33.66
C TYR A 317 -14.28 10.49 33.53
N ILE A 318 -14.32 11.78 33.17
CA ILE A 318 -15.56 12.54 32.96
C ILE A 318 -15.98 12.37 31.49
N TYR A 319 -17.06 11.65 31.24
CA TYR A 319 -17.54 11.40 29.88
C TYR A 319 -18.75 12.24 29.48
N LEU A 320 -19.46 12.86 30.45
CA LEU A 320 -20.63 13.72 30.20
C LEU A 320 -20.56 14.97 31.08
N GLY A 321 -20.91 16.14 30.51
CA GLY A 321 -20.83 17.43 31.19
C GLY A 321 -19.52 18.19 30.95
N GLN A 322 -18.56 17.58 30.26
CA GLN A 322 -17.21 18.10 30.03
C GLN A 322 -17.17 19.47 29.35
N SER A 323 -18.13 19.79 28.45
CA SER A 323 -18.15 21.06 27.68
C SER A 323 -18.33 22.30 28.53
N LYS A 324 -18.75 22.17 29.80
CA LYS A 324 -18.94 23.27 30.74
C LYS A 324 -17.77 23.44 31.69
N LEU A 325 -16.83 22.48 31.67
CA LEU A 325 -15.74 22.42 32.64
C LEU A 325 -14.59 23.37 32.26
N VAL A 326 -14.00 23.90 33.29
CA VAL A 326 -12.71 24.60 33.26
C VAL A 326 -11.78 23.85 34.20
N ASP A 327 -10.49 23.86 33.92
CA ASP A 327 -9.49 23.22 34.75
C ASP A 327 -9.57 23.71 36.21
N GLY A 328 -9.64 22.80 37.16
CA GLY A 328 -9.74 23.09 38.59
C GLY A 328 -11.15 23.43 39.09
N VAL A 329 -12.22 23.36 38.26
CA VAL A 329 -13.58 23.61 38.74
C VAL A 329 -14.07 22.44 39.59
N LYS A 330 -14.81 22.77 40.66
CA LYS A 330 -15.42 21.77 41.54
C LYS A 330 -16.55 21.04 40.83
N ILE A 331 -16.61 19.74 40.98
CA ILE A 331 -17.59 18.89 40.33
C ILE A 331 -18.43 18.10 41.33
N GLU A 332 -19.65 17.79 40.93
CA GLU A 332 -20.54 16.85 41.61
C GLU A 332 -20.82 15.71 40.63
N VAL A 333 -20.49 14.49 41.06
CA VAL A 333 -20.69 13.27 40.25
C VAL A 333 -22.11 12.78 40.44
N LYS A 334 -22.82 12.56 39.36
CA LYS A 334 -24.21 12.08 39.34
C LYS A 334 -24.28 10.62 38.95
#